data_74a0fb82332d3dcf0c9d9466eaaf3aa1
#
_entry.id   74a0fb82332d3dcf0c9d9466eaaf3aa1
#
_cell.length_a   1.000
_cell.length_b   1.000
_cell.length_c   1.000
_cell.angle_alpha   90.00
_cell.angle_beta   90.00
_cell.angle_gamma   90.00
#
_symmetry.space_group_name_H-M   'P 1'
#
loop_
_entity.id
_entity.type
_entity.pdbx_description
1 polymer ?
#
loop_
_entity_poly.entity_id
_entity_poly.type
_entity_poly.pdbx_seq_one_letter_code
_entity_poly.pdbx_strand_id
1 'polypeptide(L)'
;MIDILIKRFYLSLYSDLFNFMKQEKLIRHQTSMLPECGYVVRIIDTEKESVQPVRYSHRDDYYIMGIIVSGKLTCHIDFQRFIIEDNSIFILTPGQVHQFVLENDIVAVILAVEPRLLDEHTRGRLNRQQTFHSPVYHTDNYSDLITLCKLIQRQNNISVGVNMVKAAVEIIVDKATAQNSEQILKTHRKRELMFMFRKLLNENITTERRPGFYAEQLNISTVYLNEITNSVTGLSASEYIKNEIILLAKRELYYTSDSIKEISARLGFSDNAYFSRLFTETVGVSPNVFRRNLDKSN
;
A
#
# COMPACT_ATOMS: atom_id res chain seq x y z
N MET A 1 7.85 25.88 20.47
CA MET A 1 6.40 25.65 20.26
C MET A 1 6.15 24.70 19.09
N ILE A 2 6.88 24.81 17.99
CA ILE A 2 6.81 23.91 16.81
C ILE A 2 7.25 22.49 17.15
N ASP A 3 8.31 22.28 17.95
CA ASP A 3 8.78 20.95 18.37
C ASP A 3 7.78 20.18 19.26
N ILE A 4 6.96 20.88 20.04
CA ILE A 4 5.93 20.26 20.89
C ILE A 4 4.73 19.84 20.04
N LEU A 5 4.40 20.59 18.99
CA LEU A 5 3.34 20.23 18.03
C LEU A 5 3.78 19.06 17.16
N ILE A 6 5.02 19.02 16.70
CA ILE A 6 5.59 17.91 15.96
C ILE A 6 5.64 16.64 16.84
N LYS A 7 6.10 16.73 18.10
CA LYS A 7 6.05 15.61 19.05
C LYS A 7 4.63 15.14 19.37
N ARG A 8 3.66 16.05 19.50
CA ARG A 8 2.26 15.68 19.70
C ARG A 8 1.63 15.05 18.46
N PHE A 9 1.98 15.54 17.27
CA PHE A 9 1.55 14.94 16.00
C PHE A 9 2.14 13.54 15.82
N TYR A 10 3.43 13.35 16.14
CA TYR A 10 4.06 12.01 16.15
C TYR A 10 3.46 11.09 17.25
N LEU A 11 3.15 11.59 18.41
CA LEU A 11 2.51 10.82 19.48
C LEU A 11 1.06 10.44 19.15
N SER A 12 0.30 11.28 18.45
CA SER A 12 -1.03 10.96 17.93
C SER A 12 -0.96 9.91 16.83
N LEU A 13 -0.05 10.06 15.86
CA LEU A 13 0.26 9.03 14.85
C LEU A 13 0.71 7.71 15.50
N TYR A 14 1.45 7.79 16.63
CA TYR A 14 1.87 6.61 17.39
C TYR A 14 0.71 5.94 18.13
N SER A 15 -0.23 6.71 18.66
CA SER A 15 -1.45 6.19 19.29
C SER A 15 -2.36 5.49 18.27
N ASP A 16 -2.53 6.09 17.09
CA ASP A 16 -3.32 5.52 16.00
C ASP A 16 -2.62 4.30 15.41
N LEU A 17 -1.28 4.34 15.26
CA LEU A 17 -0.45 3.22 14.87
C LEU A 17 -0.50 2.09 15.92
N PHE A 18 -0.46 2.45 17.20
CA PHE A 18 -0.53 1.52 18.31
C PHE A 18 -1.90 0.81 18.38
N ASN A 19 -2.98 1.54 18.16
CA ASN A 19 -4.32 0.97 18.07
C ASN A 19 -4.52 0.13 16.79
N PHE A 20 -3.90 0.52 15.68
CA PHE A 20 -3.85 -0.25 14.44
C PHE A 20 -3.11 -1.59 14.60
N MET A 21 -2.06 -1.61 15.43
CA MET A 21 -1.21 -2.79 15.67
C MET A 21 -1.72 -3.69 16.80
N LYS A 22 -2.86 -3.37 17.42
CA LYS A 22 -3.39 -4.05 18.60
C LYS A 22 -4.07 -5.39 18.29
N GLN A 23 -4.01 -5.87 17.05
CA GLN A 23 -4.67 -7.12 16.65
C GLN A 23 -3.68 -8.22 16.28
N GLU A 24 -4.13 -9.44 16.52
CA GLU A 24 -3.52 -10.76 16.35
C GLU A 24 -2.51 -10.91 15.19
N LYS A 25 -1.69 -11.99 15.24
CA LYS A 25 -0.78 -12.44 14.18
C LYS A 25 -1.29 -12.09 12.79
N LEU A 26 -0.56 -11.26 12.03
CA LEU A 26 -1.02 -10.75 10.74
C LEU A 26 -1.44 -11.90 9.83
N ILE A 27 -2.69 -11.90 9.49
CA ILE A 27 -3.29 -12.87 8.60
C ILE A 27 -2.88 -12.52 7.18
N ARG A 28 -2.40 -13.52 6.45
CA ARG A 28 -2.14 -13.44 5.02
C ARG A 28 -3.26 -14.16 4.29
N HIS A 29 -4.01 -13.40 3.52
CA HIS A 29 -5.01 -13.97 2.62
C HIS A 29 -4.33 -14.39 1.32
N GLN A 30 -4.24 -15.69 1.12
CA GLN A 30 -3.65 -16.26 -0.09
C GLN A 30 -4.64 -16.20 -1.25
N THR A 31 -4.13 -16.29 -2.49
CA THR A 31 -4.95 -16.39 -3.70
C THR A 31 -5.91 -17.58 -3.66
N SER A 32 -5.56 -18.66 -2.93
CA SER A 32 -6.44 -19.81 -2.70
C SER A 32 -7.75 -19.48 -1.95
N MET A 33 -7.86 -18.29 -1.36
CA MET A 33 -9.12 -17.78 -0.78
C MET A 33 -10.06 -17.19 -1.82
N LEU A 34 -9.58 -16.90 -3.02
CA LEU A 34 -10.43 -16.53 -4.15
C LEU A 34 -11.01 -17.78 -4.81
N PRO A 35 -12.16 -17.68 -5.49
CA PRO A 35 -12.68 -18.75 -6.33
C PRO A 35 -11.67 -19.20 -7.39
N GLU A 36 -11.81 -20.41 -7.92
CA GLU A 36 -10.92 -20.96 -8.97
C GLU A 36 -10.80 -20.07 -10.21
N CYS A 37 -11.83 -19.25 -10.49
CA CYS A 37 -11.77 -18.24 -11.55
C CYS A 37 -10.75 -17.14 -11.30
N GLY A 38 -10.21 -16.99 -10.07
CA GLY A 38 -9.17 -16.04 -9.70
C GLY A 38 -9.66 -14.62 -9.48
N TYR A 39 -10.96 -14.40 -9.35
CA TYR A 39 -11.54 -13.10 -9.02
C TYR A 39 -12.82 -13.23 -8.20
N VAL A 40 -13.17 -12.16 -7.51
CA VAL A 40 -14.49 -12.02 -6.86
C VAL A 40 -14.96 -10.57 -6.92
N VAL A 41 -16.25 -10.38 -7.16
CA VAL A 41 -16.93 -9.08 -7.02
C VAL A 41 -17.91 -9.17 -5.86
N ARG A 42 -17.84 -8.22 -4.93
CA ARG A 42 -18.79 -8.07 -3.83
C ARG A 42 -19.43 -6.69 -3.88
N ILE A 43 -20.72 -6.64 -3.71
CA ILE A 43 -21.46 -5.40 -3.46
C ILE A 43 -21.75 -5.39 -1.97
N ILE A 44 -21.31 -4.35 -1.30
CA ILE A 44 -21.49 -4.15 0.15
C ILE A 44 -22.50 -3.03 0.31
N ASP A 45 -23.54 -3.30 1.09
CA ASP A 45 -24.54 -2.32 1.51
C ASP A 45 -24.81 -2.61 3.00
N THR A 46 -24.14 -1.84 3.86
CA THR A 46 -24.16 -2.12 5.30
C THR A 46 -25.47 -1.80 5.98
N GLU A 47 -26.37 -1.02 5.33
CA GLU A 47 -27.74 -0.83 5.81
C GLU A 47 -28.61 -2.06 5.59
N LYS A 48 -28.34 -2.82 4.52
CA LYS A 48 -29.18 -3.97 4.11
C LYS A 48 -28.61 -5.30 4.52
N GLU A 49 -27.30 -5.40 4.60
CA GLU A 49 -26.61 -6.66 4.90
C GLU A 49 -25.64 -6.48 6.06
N SER A 50 -25.60 -7.45 6.97
CA SER A 50 -24.64 -7.47 8.09
C SER A 50 -23.21 -7.83 7.65
N VAL A 51 -22.88 -7.70 6.37
CA VAL A 51 -21.54 -7.94 5.84
C VAL A 51 -20.60 -6.85 6.30
N GLN A 52 -19.72 -7.21 7.23
CA GLN A 52 -18.70 -6.28 7.71
C GLN A 52 -17.38 -6.54 6.98
N PRO A 53 -16.64 -5.49 6.59
CA PRO A 53 -15.30 -5.65 6.09
C PRO A 53 -14.42 -6.30 7.17
N VAL A 54 -13.34 -6.92 6.73
CA VAL A 54 -12.33 -7.49 7.63
C VAL A 54 -11.77 -6.38 8.52
N ARG A 55 -11.98 -6.51 9.84
CA ARG A 55 -11.66 -5.45 10.83
C ARG A 55 -10.27 -5.58 11.44
N TYR A 56 -9.49 -6.57 11.03
CA TYR A 56 -8.13 -6.77 11.49
C TYR A 56 -7.12 -6.40 10.40
N SER A 57 -5.92 -6.05 10.80
CA SER A 57 -4.81 -5.82 9.89
C SER A 57 -4.42 -7.12 9.19
N HIS A 58 -4.37 -7.12 7.87
CA HIS A 58 -4.00 -8.27 7.06
C HIS A 58 -3.31 -7.83 5.77
N ARG A 59 -2.80 -8.78 5.02
CA ARG A 59 -2.28 -8.57 3.67
C ARG A 59 -2.82 -9.62 2.74
N ASP A 60 -3.04 -9.24 1.51
CA ASP A 60 -3.52 -10.13 0.46
C ASP A 60 -2.44 -10.41 -0.58
N ASP A 61 -2.50 -11.58 -1.20
CA ASP A 61 -1.65 -11.94 -2.34
C ASP A 61 -2.31 -11.58 -3.69
N TYR A 62 -3.38 -10.81 -3.65
CA TYR A 62 -4.15 -10.37 -4.81
C TYR A 62 -4.42 -8.86 -4.75
N TYR A 63 -4.79 -8.30 -5.88
CA TYR A 63 -5.21 -6.89 -5.95
C TYR A 63 -6.62 -6.74 -5.37
N ILE A 64 -6.85 -5.67 -4.62
CA ILE A 64 -8.18 -5.23 -4.21
C ILE A 64 -8.43 -3.84 -4.77
N MET A 65 -9.55 -3.68 -5.43
CA MET A 65 -10.03 -2.39 -5.91
C MET A 65 -11.44 -2.18 -5.38
N GLY A 66 -11.71 -0.99 -4.85
CA GLY A 66 -13.01 -0.66 -4.31
C GLY A 66 -13.54 0.65 -4.87
N ILE A 67 -14.85 0.71 -5.05
CA ILE A 67 -15.58 1.92 -5.41
C ILE A 67 -16.50 2.22 -4.24
N ILE A 68 -16.34 3.35 -3.59
CA ILE A 68 -17.26 3.85 -2.57
C ILE A 68 -18.34 4.66 -3.27
N VAL A 69 -19.54 4.13 -3.28
CA VAL A 69 -20.72 4.76 -3.89
C VAL A 69 -21.31 5.79 -2.95
N SER A 70 -21.42 5.44 -1.67
CA SER A 70 -21.85 6.34 -0.60
C SER A 70 -21.24 5.93 0.73
N GLY A 71 -21.09 6.91 1.61
CA GLY A 71 -20.58 6.73 2.96
C GLY A 71 -19.09 7.02 3.08
N LYS A 72 -18.53 6.72 4.25
CA LYS A 72 -17.17 7.04 4.61
C LYS A 72 -16.53 5.92 5.41
N LEU A 73 -15.30 5.60 5.06
CA LEU A 73 -14.48 4.66 5.82
C LEU A 73 -13.05 5.16 5.96
N THR A 74 -12.39 4.74 7.02
CA THR A 74 -10.94 4.91 7.18
C THR A 74 -10.25 3.61 6.74
N CYS A 75 -9.21 3.74 5.93
CA CYS A 75 -8.32 2.64 5.58
C CYS A 75 -6.91 2.94 6.09
N HIS A 76 -6.36 2.02 6.85
CA HIS A 76 -4.94 2.04 7.21
C HIS A 76 -4.20 1.17 6.20
N ILE A 77 -3.20 1.72 5.52
CA ILE A 77 -2.39 1.03 4.53
C ILE A 77 -0.92 1.28 4.84
N ASP A 78 -0.15 0.21 5.04
CA ASP A 78 1.30 0.28 5.32
C ASP A 78 1.66 1.38 6.36
N PHE A 79 0.91 1.46 7.46
CA PHE A 79 1.06 2.41 8.57
C PHE A 79 0.66 3.87 8.26
N GLN A 80 -0.03 4.11 7.16
CA GLN A 80 -0.62 5.42 6.84
C GLN A 80 -2.14 5.33 6.90
N ARG A 81 -2.77 6.40 7.38
CA ARG A 81 -4.23 6.51 7.45
C ARG A 81 -4.74 7.25 6.21
N PHE A 82 -5.72 6.67 5.55
CA PHE A 82 -6.45 7.26 4.44
C PHE A 82 -7.94 7.33 4.77
N ILE A 83 -8.56 8.43 4.42
CA ILE A 83 -10.01 8.60 4.48
C ILE A 83 -10.53 8.37 3.07
N ILE A 84 -11.53 7.50 2.93
CA ILE A 84 -12.17 7.16 1.66
C ILE A 84 -13.63 7.52 1.79
N GLU A 85 -14.08 8.42 0.95
CA GLU A 85 -15.43 9.00 0.96
C GLU A 85 -16.16 8.68 -0.34
N ASP A 86 -17.39 9.14 -0.45
CA ASP A 86 -18.22 9.02 -1.66
C ASP A 86 -17.44 9.35 -2.93
N ASN A 87 -17.80 8.72 -4.02
CA ASN A 87 -17.20 8.97 -5.33
C ASN A 87 -15.67 8.69 -5.37
N SER A 88 -15.22 7.77 -4.54
CA SER A 88 -13.81 7.39 -4.49
C SER A 88 -13.59 5.97 -5.00
N ILE A 89 -12.48 5.80 -5.71
CA ILE A 89 -11.90 4.49 -6.03
C ILE A 89 -10.66 4.32 -5.17
N PHE A 90 -10.44 3.15 -4.60
CA PHE A 90 -9.17 2.80 -3.97
C PHE A 90 -8.56 1.56 -4.61
N ILE A 91 -7.25 1.47 -4.57
CA ILE A 91 -6.47 0.36 -5.12
C ILE A 91 -5.46 -0.11 -4.06
N LEU A 92 -5.54 -1.39 -3.71
CA LEU A 92 -4.55 -2.09 -2.88
C LEU A 92 -3.80 -3.11 -3.73
N THR A 93 -2.50 -3.14 -3.60
CA THR A 93 -1.65 -4.08 -4.34
C THR A 93 -1.24 -5.26 -3.46
N PRO A 94 -0.89 -6.41 -4.05
CA PRO A 94 -0.44 -7.57 -3.29
C PRO A 94 0.68 -7.24 -2.30
N GLY A 95 0.55 -7.75 -1.08
CA GLY A 95 1.52 -7.58 0.00
C GLY A 95 1.37 -6.32 0.84
N GLN A 96 0.53 -5.36 0.46
CA GLN A 96 0.23 -4.21 1.31
C GLN A 96 -0.56 -4.64 2.56
N VAL A 97 -0.07 -4.18 3.72
CA VAL A 97 -0.80 -4.38 4.97
C VAL A 97 -1.91 -3.35 5.06
N HIS A 98 -3.13 -3.82 5.27
CA HIS A 98 -4.25 -2.91 5.38
C HIS A 98 -5.30 -3.35 6.38
N GLN A 99 -6.11 -2.39 6.81
CA GLN A 99 -7.26 -2.57 7.68
C GLN A 99 -8.31 -1.51 7.34
N PHE A 100 -9.56 -1.93 7.27
CA PHE A 100 -10.69 -1.02 7.08
C PHE A 100 -11.41 -0.79 8.40
N VAL A 101 -11.75 0.48 8.67
CA VAL A 101 -12.58 0.90 9.80
C VAL A 101 -13.77 1.67 9.25
N LEU A 102 -14.97 1.13 9.45
CA LEU A 102 -16.21 1.82 9.07
C LEU A 102 -16.47 2.96 10.03
N GLU A 103 -16.76 4.14 9.51
CA GLU A 103 -17.16 5.31 10.28
C GLU A 103 -18.69 5.50 10.27
N ASN A 104 -19.34 5.09 9.18
CA ASN A 104 -20.80 5.08 9.02
C ASN A 104 -21.21 3.95 8.06
N ASP A 105 -22.48 3.89 7.72
CA ASP A 105 -22.95 2.97 6.70
C ASP A 105 -22.38 3.31 5.33
N ILE A 106 -22.02 2.27 4.59
CA ILE A 106 -21.43 2.41 3.26
C ILE A 106 -22.15 1.56 2.22
N VAL A 107 -22.15 2.08 1.00
CA VAL A 107 -22.42 1.30 -0.21
C VAL A 107 -21.15 1.26 -1.04
N ALA A 108 -20.63 0.07 -1.29
CA ALA A 108 -19.38 -0.13 -2.00
C ALA A 108 -19.43 -1.31 -2.95
N VAL A 109 -18.61 -1.27 -3.99
CA VAL A 109 -18.32 -2.40 -4.86
C VAL A 109 -16.85 -2.75 -4.72
N ILE A 110 -16.56 -3.99 -4.34
CA ILE A 110 -15.20 -4.51 -4.17
C ILE A 110 -14.91 -5.54 -5.24
N LEU A 111 -13.80 -5.36 -5.94
CA LEU A 111 -13.24 -6.29 -6.91
C LEU A 111 -11.89 -6.79 -6.41
N ALA A 112 -11.77 -8.08 -6.13
CA ALA A 112 -10.50 -8.73 -5.84
C ALA A 112 -10.06 -9.58 -7.03
N VAL A 113 -8.77 -9.49 -7.42
CA VAL A 113 -8.25 -10.11 -8.65
C VAL A 113 -6.86 -10.68 -8.43
N GLU A 114 -6.67 -11.95 -8.79
CA GLU A 114 -5.35 -12.58 -8.80
C GLU A 114 -4.40 -11.93 -9.82
N PRO A 115 -3.11 -11.75 -9.46
CA PRO A 115 -2.12 -11.21 -10.39
C PRO A 115 -1.98 -11.98 -11.71
N ARG A 116 -2.20 -13.30 -11.70
CA ARG A 116 -2.09 -14.15 -12.90
C ARG A 116 -3.12 -13.83 -13.99
N LEU A 117 -4.24 -13.21 -13.64
CA LEU A 117 -5.27 -12.82 -14.61
C LEU A 117 -4.91 -11.54 -15.37
N LEU A 118 -3.99 -10.75 -14.86
CA LEU A 118 -3.56 -9.48 -15.44
C LEU A 118 -2.24 -9.64 -16.16
N ASP A 119 -2.12 -9.02 -17.34
CA ASP A 119 -0.86 -8.97 -18.06
C ASP A 119 0.18 -8.07 -17.35
N GLU A 120 1.42 -8.13 -17.80
CA GLU A 120 2.52 -7.40 -17.18
C GLU A 120 2.34 -5.87 -17.29
N HIS A 121 1.77 -5.38 -18.38
CA HIS A 121 1.52 -3.97 -18.60
C HIS A 121 0.50 -3.43 -17.58
N THR A 122 -0.63 -4.10 -17.43
CA THR A 122 -1.69 -3.72 -16.46
C THR A 122 -1.18 -3.79 -15.02
N ARG A 123 -0.46 -4.87 -14.66
CA ARG A 123 0.20 -4.98 -13.34
C ARG A 123 1.21 -3.85 -13.12
N GLY A 124 2.00 -3.52 -14.13
CA GLY A 124 2.94 -2.41 -14.07
C GLY A 124 2.25 -1.06 -13.84
N ARG A 125 1.08 -0.84 -14.44
CA ARG A 125 0.27 0.37 -14.22
C ARG A 125 -0.30 0.43 -12.80
N LEU A 126 -0.88 -0.65 -12.29
CA LEU A 126 -1.39 -0.75 -10.92
C LEU A 126 -0.29 -0.50 -9.88
N ASN A 127 0.86 -1.15 -10.04
CA ASN A 127 1.99 -0.99 -9.13
C ASN A 127 2.59 0.43 -9.18
N ARG A 128 2.56 1.10 -10.35
CA ARG A 128 2.95 2.51 -10.48
C ARG A 128 2.03 3.44 -9.71
N GLN A 129 0.71 3.18 -9.72
CA GLN A 129 -0.24 4.00 -8.95
C GLN A 129 0.08 3.98 -7.45
N GLN A 130 0.36 2.81 -6.90
CA GLN A 130 0.80 2.68 -5.51
C GLN A 130 2.06 3.50 -5.20
N THR A 131 2.96 3.59 -6.16
CA THR A 131 4.26 4.22 -5.99
C THR A 131 4.19 5.75 -5.90
N PHE A 132 3.23 6.37 -6.57
CA PHE A 132 3.28 7.81 -6.84
C PHE A 132 2.15 8.62 -6.22
N HIS A 133 1.11 7.95 -5.71
CA HIS A 133 -0.12 8.63 -5.35
C HIS A 133 -0.75 8.05 -4.09
N SER A 134 -1.72 8.77 -3.57
CA SER A 134 -2.70 8.21 -2.65
C SER A 134 -3.26 6.92 -3.26
N PRO A 135 -3.51 5.87 -2.50
CA PRO A 135 -4.24 4.70 -2.98
C PRO A 135 -5.72 5.03 -3.27
N VAL A 136 -6.16 6.26 -3.01
CA VAL A 136 -7.53 6.75 -3.12
C VAL A 136 -7.62 7.81 -4.21
N TYR A 137 -8.58 7.65 -5.11
CA TYR A 137 -8.84 8.50 -6.28
C TYR A 137 -10.30 8.94 -6.28
N HIS A 138 -10.58 10.22 -6.45
CA HIS A 138 -11.94 10.70 -6.65
C HIS A 138 -12.36 10.55 -8.12
N THR A 139 -13.63 10.24 -8.39
CA THR A 139 -14.14 10.13 -9.75
C THR A 139 -15.64 10.43 -9.78
N ASP A 140 -16.05 11.32 -10.66
CA ASP A 140 -17.46 11.71 -10.81
C ASP A 140 -18.26 10.74 -11.68
N ASN A 141 -17.60 9.81 -12.38
CA ASN A 141 -18.24 8.88 -13.29
C ASN A 141 -17.76 7.45 -13.07
N TYR A 142 -18.54 6.67 -12.32
CA TYR A 142 -18.31 5.25 -12.06
C TYR A 142 -19.54 4.36 -12.31
N SER A 143 -20.64 4.94 -12.85
CA SER A 143 -21.90 4.22 -13.10
C SER A 143 -21.71 3.00 -14.00
N ASP A 144 -20.93 3.16 -15.09
CA ASP A 144 -20.65 2.09 -16.04
C ASP A 144 -19.78 0.99 -15.40
N LEU A 145 -18.83 1.39 -14.57
CA LEU A 145 -17.97 0.45 -13.83
C LEU A 145 -18.78 -0.35 -12.81
N ILE A 146 -19.72 0.29 -12.08
CA ILE A 146 -20.64 -0.41 -11.18
C ILE A 146 -21.52 -1.38 -11.96
N THR A 147 -22.04 -0.96 -13.11
CA THR A 147 -22.87 -1.79 -13.98
C THR A 147 -22.06 -3.01 -14.47
N LEU A 148 -20.84 -2.79 -14.91
CA LEU A 148 -19.93 -3.87 -15.31
C LEU A 148 -19.64 -4.84 -14.16
N CYS A 149 -19.37 -4.34 -12.96
CA CYS A 149 -19.16 -5.17 -11.77
C CYS A 149 -20.41 -6.02 -11.43
N LYS A 150 -21.62 -5.45 -11.53
CA LYS A 150 -22.87 -6.20 -11.36
C LYS A 150 -23.04 -7.30 -12.41
N LEU A 151 -22.66 -7.05 -13.65
CA LEU A 151 -22.68 -8.05 -14.72
C LEU A 151 -21.68 -9.17 -14.47
N ILE A 152 -20.45 -8.83 -14.03
CA ILE A 152 -19.42 -9.81 -13.65
C ILE A 152 -19.95 -10.73 -12.55
N GLN A 153 -20.58 -10.18 -11.51
CA GLN A 153 -21.12 -10.95 -10.39
C GLN A 153 -22.16 -11.99 -10.82
N ARG A 154 -22.93 -11.71 -11.88
CA ARG A 154 -23.98 -12.59 -12.42
C ARG A 154 -23.50 -13.54 -13.52
N GLN A 155 -22.22 -13.38 -13.94
CA GLN A 155 -21.69 -14.14 -15.07
C GLN A 155 -21.29 -15.56 -14.65
N ASN A 156 -21.88 -16.57 -15.29
CA ASN A 156 -21.57 -17.97 -15.03
C ASN A 156 -20.47 -18.53 -15.94
N ASN A 157 -20.19 -17.89 -17.07
CA ASN A 157 -19.10 -18.29 -17.96
C ASN A 157 -17.79 -17.67 -17.48
N ILE A 158 -16.88 -18.51 -16.99
CA ILE A 158 -15.59 -18.06 -16.40
C ILE A 158 -14.77 -17.25 -17.41
N SER A 159 -14.68 -17.69 -18.68
CA SER A 159 -13.89 -16.99 -19.69
C SER A 159 -14.44 -15.60 -19.98
N VAL A 160 -15.76 -15.46 -20.10
CA VAL A 160 -16.41 -14.17 -20.27
C VAL A 160 -16.19 -13.28 -19.05
N GLY A 161 -16.38 -13.84 -17.84
CA GLY A 161 -16.17 -13.13 -16.58
C GLY A 161 -14.74 -12.61 -16.44
N VAL A 162 -13.72 -13.41 -16.75
CA VAL A 162 -12.30 -12.99 -16.74
C VAL A 162 -12.06 -11.81 -17.69
N ASN A 163 -12.61 -11.83 -18.91
CA ASN A 163 -12.45 -10.73 -19.85
C ASN A 163 -13.14 -9.44 -19.36
N MET A 164 -14.33 -9.58 -18.76
CA MET A 164 -15.03 -8.45 -18.14
C MET A 164 -14.26 -7.87 -16.95
N VAL A 165 -13.64 -8.72 -16.13
CA VAL A 165 -12.76 -8.30 -15.02
C VAL A 165 -11.55 -7.52 -15.54
N LYS A 166 -10.89 -8.01 -16.59
CA LYS A 166 -9.78 -7.27 -17.22
C LYS A 166 -10.22 -5.90 -17.71
N ALA A 167 -11.39 -5.80 -18.35
CA ALA A 167 -11.95 -4.53 -18.79
C ALA A 167 -12.24 -3.60 -17.60
N ALA A 168 -12.82 -4.13 -16.50
CA ALA A 168 -13.08 -3.35 -15.29
C ALA A 168 -11.77 -2.81 -14.67
N VAL A 169 -10.74 -3.64 -14.59
CA VAL A 169 -9.42 -3.24 -14.09
C VAL A 169 -8.81 -2.13 -14.96
N GLU A 170 -8.85 -2.25 -16.28
CA GLU A 170 -8.36 -1.21 -17.18
C GLU A 170 -9.10 0.12 -17.00
N ILE A 171 -10.43 0.10 -16.87
CA ILE A 171 -11.23 1.30 -16.59
C ILE A 171 -10.81 1.93 -15.25
N ILE A 172 -10.59 1.14 -14.20
CA ILE A 172 -10.15 1.62 -12.89
C ILE A 172 -8.77 2.29 -13.01
N VAL A 173 -7.84 1.64 -13.70
CA VAL A 173 -6.48 2.16 -13.91
C VAL A 173 -6.50 3.44 -14.72
N ASP A 174 -7.33 3.52 -15.76
CA ASP A 174 -7.47 4.73 -16.58
C ASP A 174 -8.03 5.90 -15.77
N LYS A 175 -9.07 5.67 -14.96
CA LYS A 175 -9.63 6.69 -14.08
C LYS A 175 -8.61 7.16 -13.03
N ALA A 176 -7.89 6.25 -12.40
CA ALA A 176 -6.82 6.57 -11.47
C ALA A 176 -5.68 7.36 -12.13
N THR A 177 -5.41 7.11 -13.40
CA THR A 177 -4.37 7.80 -14.17
C THR A 177 -4.83 9.17 -14.66
N ALA A 178 -6.09 9.33 -15.07
CA ALA A 178 -6.64 10.56 -15.65
C ALA A 178 -6.59 11.75 -14.68
N GLN A 179 -6.79 11.54 -13.39
CA GLN A 179 -6.66 12.59 -12.37
C GLN A 179 -5.25 13.18 -12.28
N ASN A 180 -4.26 12.49 -12.82
CA ASN A 180 -2.88 12.91 -12.82
C ASN A 180 -2.48 13.67 -14.10
N SER A 181 -3.36 13.78 -15.09
CA SER A 181 -2.99 14.27 -16.44
C SER A 181 -2.78 15.76 -16.54
N GLU A 182 -3.39 16.61 -15.74
CA GLU A 182 -3.20 18.06 -15.81
C GLU A 182 -1.85 18.56 -15.26
N GLN A 183 -1.22 17.81 -14.36
CA GLN A 183 0.16 18.08 -13.89
C GLN A 183 1.25 17.33 -14.68
N ILE A 184 0.87 16.50 -15.65
CA ILE A 184 1.69 15.42 -16.22
C ILE A 184 2.83 15.88 -17.12
N LEU A 185 2.69 16.94 -17.89
CA LEU A 185 3.66 17.23 -18.98
C LEU A 185 5.06 17.68 -18.50
N LYS A 186 5.18 18.28 -17.31
CA LYS A 186 6.49 18.62 -16.73
C LYS A 186 7.01 17.58 -15.72
N THR A 187 6.16 16.66 -15.29
CA THR A 187 6.47 15.74 -14.19
C THR A 187 6.66 14.27 -14.66
N HIS A 188 6.34 13.96 -15.91
CA HIS A 188 6.37 12.56 -16.41
C HIS A 188 7.74 11.89 -16.20
N ARG A 189 8.83 12.54 -16.61
CA ARG A 189 10.19 11.98 -16.47
C ARG A 189 10.60 11.79 -15.01
N LYS A 190 10.24 12.72 -14.12
CA LYS A 190 10.56 12.59 -12.69
C LYS A 190 9.81 11.41 -12.06
N ARG A 191 8.55 11.21 -12.44
CA ARG A 191 7.73 10.09 -11.96
C ARG A 191 8.23 8.75 -12.47
N GLU A 192 8.56 8.66 -13.75
CA GLU A 192 9.14 7.45 -14.35
C GLU A 192 10.45 7.07 -13.65
N LEU A 193 11.35 8.03 -13.45
CA LEU A 193 12.60 7.82 -12.74
C LEU A 193 12.37 7.40 -11.27
N MET A 194 11.38 7.99 -10.59
CA MET A 194 11.01 7.58 -9.24
C MET A 194 10.48 6.15 -9.20
N PHE A 195 9.68 5.74 -10.19
CA PHE A 195 9.22 4.35 -10.33
C PHE A 195 10.39 3.39 -10.52
N MET A 196 11.29 3.70 -11.44
CA MET A 196 12.48 2.89 -11.69
C MET A 196 13.37 2.83 -10.43
N PHE A 197 13.52 3.94 -9.71
CA PHE A 197 14.24 3.99 -8.44
C PHE A 197 13.63 3.04 -7.41
N ARG A 198 12.31 3.08 -7.22
CA ARG A 198 11.62 2.16 -6.28
C ARG A 198 11.74 0.71 -6.67
N LYS A 199 11.64 0.39 -7.95
CA LYS A 199 11.85 -0.98 -8.44
C LYS A 199 13.25 -1.46 -8.08
N LEU A 200 14.28 -0.69 -8.43
CA LEU A 200 15.67 -0.99 -8.10
C LEU A 200 15.90 -1.08 -6.58
N LEU A 201 15.25 -0.20 -5.82
CA LEU A 201 15.34 -0.20 -4.36
C LEU A 201 14.76 -1.48 -3.77
N ASN A 202 13.58 -1.90 -4.19
CA ASN A 202 12.96 -3.14 -3.71
C ASN A 202 13.82 -4.39 -4.02
N GLU A 203 14.52 -4.39 -5.14
CA GLU A 203 15.40 -5.48 -5.54
C GLU A 203 16.73 -5.50 -4.77
N ASN A 204 17.23 -4.34 -4.32
CA ASN A 204 18.61 -4.21 -3.83
C ASN A 204 18.74 -3.65 -2.40
N ILE A 205 17.68 -3.23 -1.72
CA ILE A 205 17.72 -2.49 -0.46
C ILE A 205 18.44 -3.26 0.69
N THR A 206 18.44 -4.57 0.65
CA THR A 206 19.13 -5.41 1.62
C THR A 206 20.64 -5.47 1.41
N THR A 207 21.11 -5.20 0.19
CA THR A 207 22.52 -5.26 -0.19
C THR A 207 23.12 -3.89 -0.44
N GLU A 208 22.31 -2.92 -0.90
CA GLU A 208 22.81 -1.60 -1.26
C GLU A 208 21.84 -0.49 -0.79
N ARG A 209 22.40 0.54 -0.11
CA ARG A 209 21.63 1.64 0.47
C ARG A 209 22.16 3.02 0.13
N ARG A 210 23.20 3.10 -0.69
CA ARG A 210 23.79 4.38 -1.10
C ARG A 210 22.98 4.99 -2.25
N PRO A 211 22.48 6.23 -2.11
CA PRO A 211 21.75 6.89 -3.20
C PRO A 211 22.55 6.93 -4.51
N GLY A 212 23.89 7.04 -4.43
CA GLY A 212 24.77 7.04 -5.60
C GLY A 212 24.63 5.78 -6.46
N PHE A 213 24.52 4.59 -5.83
CA PHE A 213 24.29 3.35 -6.57
C PHE A 213 23.03 3.43 -7.43
N TYR A 214 21.92 3.86 -6.86
CA TYR A 214 20.65 3.96 -7.58
C TYR A 214 20.67 5.04 -8.65
N ALA A 215 21.32 6.15 -8.37
CA ALA A 215 21.50 7.22 -9.35
C ALA A 215 22.31 6.74 -10.56
N GLU A 216 23.38 5.98 -10.34
CA GLU A 216 24.20 5.37 -11.39
C GLU A 216 23.38 4.37 -12.24
N GLN A 217 22.61 3.47 -11.61
CA GLN A 217 21.75 2.51 -12.30
C GLN A 217 20.65 3.21 -13.14
N LEU A 218 20.23 4.40 -12.75
CA LEU A 218 19.25 5.22 -13.48
C LEU A 218 19.89 6.15 -14.51
N ASN A 219 21.21 6.17 -14.62
CA ASN A 219 21.97 7.09 -15.48
C ASN A 219 21.65 8.59 -15.19
N ILE A 220 21.54 8.94 -13.90
CA ILE A 220 21.30 10.32 -13.42
C ILE A 220 22.28 10.69 -12.31
N SER A 221 22.40 11.99 -12.02
CA SER A 221 23.19 12.42 -10.86
C SER A 221 22.46 12.15 -9.54
N THR A 222 23.22 11.97 -8.44
CA THR A 222 22.66 11.85 -7.08
C THR A 222 21.87 13.11 -6.69
N VAL A 223 22.28 14.27 -7.14
CA VAL A 223 21.56 15.53 -6.93
C VAL A 223 20.18 15.47 -7.57
N TYR A 224 20.10 15.01 -8.82
CA TYR A 224 18.82 14.88 -9.51
C TYR A 224 17.95 13.79 -8.91
N LEU A 225 18.51 12.68 -8.43
CA LEU A 225 17.77 11.68 -7.66
C LEU A 225 17.16 12.28 -6.39
N ASN A 226 17.91 13.11 -5.66
CA ASN A 226 17.38 13.83 -4.50
C ASN A 226 16.25 14.80 -4.86
N GLU A 227 16.37 15.54 -5.97
CA GLU A 227 15.30 16.42 -6.44
C GLU A 227 14.03 15.64 -6.78
N ILE A 228 14.17 14.51 -7.47
CA ILE A 228 13.05 13.63 -7.82
C ILE A 228 12.37 13.11 -6.55
N THR A 229 13.15 12.52 -5.64
CA THR A 229 12.63 11.95 -4.40
C THR A 229 11.94 13.00 -3.56
N ASN A 230 12.57 14.17 -3.38
CA ASN A 230 11.98 15.27 -2.62
C ASN A 230 10.70 15.81 -3.26
N SER A 231 10.65 15.95 -4.59
CA SER A 231 9.46 16.46 -5.29
C SER A 231 8.25 15.53 -5.18
N VAL A 232 8.47 14.23 -4.98
CA VAL A 232 7.40 13.21 -4.92
C VAL A 232 7.03 12.86 -3.47
N THR A 233 8.03 12.79 -2.58
CA THR A 233 7.85 12.27 -1.21
C THR A 233 8.08 13.30 -0.12
N GLY A 234 8.64 14.44 -0.43
CA GLY A 234 9.11 15.45 0.55
C GLY A 234 10.41 15.05 1.27
N LEU A 235 11.03 13.92 0.90
CA LEU A 235 12.22 13.36 1.55
C LEU A 235 13.43 13.40 0.62
N SER A 236 14.63 13.48 1.17
CA SER A 236 15.85 13.18 0.41
C SER A 236 15.90 11.68 0.03
N ALA A 237 16.66 11.33 -0.99
CA ALA A 237 16.82 9.93 -1.40
C ALA A 237 17.39 9.05 -0.26
N SER A 238 18.30 9.58 0.55
CA SER A 238 18.85 8.88 1.72
C SER A 238 17.78 8.61 2.80
N GLU A 239 16.95 9.60 3.11
CA GLU A 239 15.85 9.46 4.06
C GLU A 239 14.79 8.49 3.55
N TYR A 240 14.48 8.57 2.24
CA TYR A 240 13.56 7.65 1.60
C TYR A 240 14.04 6.20 1.70
N ILE A 241 15.31 5.91 1.32
CA ILE A 241 15.91 4.58 1.45
C ILE A 241 15.89 4.10 2.90
N LYS A 242 16.25 5.00 3.85
CA LYS A 242 16.21 4.70 5.28
C LYS A 242 14.81 4.32 5.75
N ASN A 243 13.79 5.04 5.33
CA ASN A 243 12.40 4.75 5.71
C ASN A 243 11.92 3.42 5.15
N GLU A 244 12.28 3.09 3.90
CA GLU A 244 11.91 1.82 3.26
C GLU A 244 12.57 0.61 3.96
N ILE A 245 13.85 0.68 4.33
CA ILE A 245 14.50 -0.43 5.08
C ILE A 245 13.91 -0.58 6.48
N ILE A 246 13.54 0.53 7.13
CA ILE A 246 12.88 0.49 8.44
C ILE A 246 11.45 -0.06 8.32
N LEU A 247 10.74 0.23 7.23
CA LEU A 247 9.45 -0.39 6.96
C LEU A 247 9.56 -1.91 6.80
N LEU A 248 10.57 -2.39 6.06
CA LEU A 248 10.87 -3.82 5.99
C LEU A 248 11.22 -4.40 7.36
N ALA A 249 12.02 -3.69 8.17
CA ALA A 249 12.35 -4.12 9.53
C ALA A 249 11.10 -4.24 10.43
N LYS A 250 10.18 -3.28 10.35
CA LYS A 250 8.90 -3.34 11.08
C LYS A 250 8.07 -4.55 10.65
N ARG A 251 8.03 -4.84 9.35
CA ARG A 251 7.35 -6.03 8.80
C ARG A 251 7.98 -7.31 9.36
N GLU A 252 9.30 -7.46 9.27
CA GLU A 252 10.01 -8.64 9.81
C GLU A 252 9.78 -8.81 11.32
N LEU A 253 9.89 -7.73 12.10
CA LEU A 253 9.63 -7.73 13.54
C LEU A 253 8.20 -8.16 13.89
N TYR A 254 7.27 -7.82 13.04
CA TYR A 254 5.86 -8.12 13.22
C TYR A 254 5.51 -9.56 12.80
N TYR A 255 6.07 -10.03 11.66
CA TYR A 255 5.64 -11.28 11.04
C TYR A 255 6.43 -12.50 11.47
N THR A 256 7.59 -12.32 12.09
CA THR A 256 8.46 -13.41 12.45
C THR A 256 8.79 -13.41 13.94
N SER A 257 9.05 -14.60 14.48
CA SER A 257 9.63 -14.77 15.83
C SER A 257 11.15 -14.71 15.83
N ASP A 258 11.78 -14.42 14.69
CA ASP A 258 13.23 -14.39 14.54
C ASP A 258 13.86 -13.36 15.46
N SER A 259 15.07 -13.65 15.94
CA SER A 259 15.81 -12.70 16.78
C SER A 259 16.12 -11.40 16.04
N ILE A 260 16.31 -10.32 16.78
CA ILE A 260 16.72 -9.02 16.20
C ILE A 260 18.00 -9.15 15.39
N LYS A 261 18.92 -10.06 15.82
CA LYS A 261 20.17 -10.34 15.11
C LYS A 261 19.92 -11.00 13.75
N GLU A 262 19.01 -11.97 13.67
CA GLU A 262 18.65 -12.64 12.42
C GLU A 262 17.95 -11.70 11.45
N ILE A 263 17.00 -10.89 11.94
CA ILE A 263 16.33 -9.85 11.14
C ILE A 263 17.35 -8.84 10.61
N SER A 264 18.21 -8.32 11.47
CA SER A 264 19.26 -7.39 11.10
C SER A 264 20.15 -7.96 9.99
N ALA A 265 20.60 -9.22 10.13
CA ALA A 265 21.41 -9.90 9.13
C ALA A 265 20.66 -10.09 7.80
N ARG A 266 19.41 -10.52 7.83
CA ARG A 266 18.55 -10.68 6.64
C ARG A 266 18.31 -9.37 5.90
N LEU A 267 18.18 -8.29 6.65
CA LEU A 267 18.09 -6.95 6.08
C LEU A 267 19.45 -6.41 5.60
N GLY A 268 20.54 -7.19 5.68
CA GLY A 268 21.86 -6.83 5.19
C GLY A 268 22.65 -5.88 6.08
N PHE A 269 22.39 -5.85 7.39
CA PHE A 269 23.21 -5.11 8.34
C PHE A 269 24.32 -6.02 8.89
N SER A 270 25.56 -5.61 8.72
CA SER A 270 26.73 -6.29 9.30
C SER A 270 26.84 -6.08 10.81
N ASP A 271 26.31 -4.97 11.32
CA ASP A 271 26.30 -4.62 12.74
C ASP A 271 24.86 -4.47 13.26
N ASN A 272 24.48 -5.40 14.14
CA ASN A 272 23.17 -5.38 14.81
C ASN A 272 23.00 -4.18 15.76
N ALA A 273 24.07 -3.66 16.35
CA ALA A 273 23.99 -2.47 17.20
C ALA A 273 23.70 -1.23 16.35
N TYR A 274 24.30 -1.11 15.17
CA TYR A 274 24.00 -0.05 14.22
C TYR A 274 22.55 -0.14 13.74
N PHE A 275 22.07 -1.32 13.36
CA PHE A 275 20.65 -1.53 13.01
C PHE A 275 19.73 -1.07 14.13
N SER A 276 20.00 -1.48 15.37
CA SER A 276 19.15 -1.13 16.53
C SER A 276 19.12 0.39 16.80
N ARG A 277 20.27 1.07 16.63
CA ARG A 277 20.32 2.54 16.72
C ARG A 277 19.50 3.21 15.61
N LEU A 278 19.73 2.82 14.37
CA LEU A 278 19.03 3.38 13.20
C LEU A 278 17.51 3.19 13.33
N PHE A 279 17.08 1.99 13.74
CA PHE A 279 15.68 1.70 13.99
C PHE A 279 15.11 2.60 15.09
N THR A 280 15.84 2.72 16.22
CA THR A 280 15.39 3.55 17.37
C THR A 280 15.30 5.02 17.01
N GLU A 281 16.28 5.56 16.27
CA GLU A 281 16.28 6.93 15.79
C GLU A 281 15.09 7.22 14.86
N THR A 282 14.72 6.25 14.02
CA THR A 282 13.66 6.43 13.04
C THR A 282 12.26 6.16 13.62
N VAL A 283 12.14 5.19 14.53
CA VAL A 283 10.86 4.71 15.09
C VAL A 283 10.57 5.26 16.46
N GLY A 284 11.58 5.78 17.19
CA GLY A 284 11.44 6.32 18.55
C GLY A 284 11.54 5.28 19.66
N VAL A 285 11.49 3.97 19.32
CA VAL A 285 11.65 2.87 20.28
C VAL A 285 12.57 1.78 19.70
N SER A 286 13.25 1.02 20.56
CA SER A 286 14.13 -0.05 20.08
C SER A 286 13.34 -1.19 19.42
N PRO A 287 13.98 -1.99 18.54
CA PRO A 287 13.34 -3.14 17.90
C PRO A 287 12.70 -4.12 18.89
N ASN A 288 13.37 -4.37 20.03
CA ASN A 288 12.84 -5.23 21.08
C ASN A 288 11.58 -4.63 21.76
N VAL A 289 11.61 -3.33 22.03
CA VAL A 289 10.45 -2.63 22.60
C VAL A 289 9.31 -2.59 21.60
N PHE A 290 9.61 -2.34 20.32
CA PHE A 290 8.65 -2.36 19.25
C PHE A 290 7.94 -3.73 19.20
N ARG A 291 8.67 -4.84 19.11
CA ARG A 291 8.12 -6.20 19.12
C ARG A 291 7.30 -6.49 20.38
N ARG A 292 7.86 -6.20 21.56
CA ARG A 292 7.16 -6.44 22.84
C ARG A 292 5.87 -5.64 23.00
N ASN A 293 5.81 -4.45 22.39
CA ASN A 293 4.58 -3.67 22.38
C ASN A 293 3.52 -4.29 21.47
N LEU A 294 3.95 -5.03 20.42
CA LEU A 294 3.08 -5.86 19.59
C LEU A 294 2.53 -7.05 20.39
N ASP A 295 3.40 -7.74 21.15
CA ASP A 295 3.04 -8.92 21.96
C ASP A 295 2.12 -8.56 23.16
N LYS A 296 2.27 -7.39 23.76
CA LYS A 296 1.41 -6.90 24.86
C LYS A 296 0.03 -6.43 24.40
N SER A 297 -0.16 -6.38 23.10
CA SER A 297 -1.40 -5.95 22.46
C SER A 297 -2.23 -7.15 21.99
N ASN A 298 -1.77 -8.36 22.31
CA ASN A 298 -2.46 -9.63 22.11
C ASN A 298 -3.14 -10.07 23.44
#